data_4978f9024b25d189775477297fcfd3cd
#
_entry.id   4978f9024b25d189775477297fcfd3cd
#
_cell.length_a   1.000
_cell.length_b   1.000
_cell.length_c   1.000
_cell.angle_alpha   90.00
_cell.angle_beta   90.00
_cell.angle_gamma   90.00
#
_symmetry.space_group_name_H-M   'P 1'
#
loop_
_entity.id
_entity.type
_entity.pdbx_description
1 polymer ?
#
loop_
_entity_poly.entity_id
_entity_poly.type
_entity_poly.pdbx_seq_one_letter_code
_entity_poly.pdbx_strand_id
1 'polypeptide(L)'
;MTIRKPARLLLVDDDPGLLKLLGMRLVSEGYSVVTAESGPEALRVLGREKVDLVISDLRMDEMDGLQLFSEIQKGHPGMPVIILTAHGSIPDAVAATQQGAFSFLTKPVDKDALYKAIDEALEQRSPATDEAWRQAIVTRSPLMLRLLEQAGMVAQSDVSVLINGQSGTGKEIVAQAIHNASPRHDKPFVAI
;
A
#
# COMPACT_ATOMS: atom_id res chain seq x y z
N MET A 1 -23.94 6.69 -10.73
CA MET A 1 -22.54 7.09 -10.99
C MET A 1 -21.93 7.47 -9.65
N THR A 2 -21.20 6.57 -9.03
CA THR A 2 -20.49 6.85 -7.78
C THR A 2 -19.27 7.68 -8.14
N ILE A 3 -19.23 8.95 -7.77
CA ILE A 3 -18.07 9.82 -7.93
C ILE A 3 -16.99 9.25 -6.99
N ARG A 4 -16.10 8.38 -7.48
CA ARG A 4 -14.90 7.98 -6.72
C ARG A 4 -14.10 9.26 -6.45
N LYS A 5 -13.82 9.51 -5.17
CA LYS A 5 -12.89 10.58 -4.78
C LYS A 5 -11.56 10.30 -5.48
N PRO A 6 -10.91 11.31 -6.13
CA PRO A 6 -9.64 11.07 -6.80
C PRO A 6 -8.62 10.49 -5.81
N ALA A 7 -7.92 9.43 -6.21
CA ALA A 7 -6.86 8.86 -5.39
C ALA A 7 -5.77 9.91 -5.14
N ARG A 8 -5.26 9.92 -3.91
CA ARG A 8 -4.26 10.90 -3.46
C ARG A 8 -2.88 10.28 -3.45
N LEU A 9 -2.01 10.80 -4.29
CA LEU A 9 -0.65 10.31 -4.52
C LEU A 9 0.36 11.24 -3.83
N LEU A 10 1.37 10.67 -3.18
CA LEU A 10 2.52 11.40 -2.67
C LEU A 10 3.72 11.16 -3.60
N LEU A 11 4.23 12.23 -4.21
CA LEU A 11 5.47 12.19 -4.99
C LEU A 11 6.64 12.64 -4.13
N VAL A 12 7.73 11.87 -4.16
CA VAL A 12 8.94 12.15 -3.39
C VAL A 12 10.15 12.10 -4.32
N ASP A 13 10.82 13.23 -4.48
CA ASP A 13 12.04 13.35 -5.30
C ASP A 13 12.78 14.61 -4.87
N ASP A 14 14.10 14.61 -4.87
CA ASP A 14 14.92 15.79 -4.54
C ASP A 14 15.05 16.78 -5.71
N ASP A 15 14.54 16.45 -6.89
CA ASP A 15 14.43 17.36 -8.05
C ASP A 15 13.04 18.04 -8.09
N PRO A 16 12.92 19.34 -7.71
CA PRO A 16 11.66 20.07 -7.76
C PRO A 16 11.07 20.21 -9.19
N GLY A 17 11.94 20.18 -10.21
CA GLY A 17 11.52 20.24 -11.62
C GLY A 17 10.78 18.96 -12.01
N LEU A 18 11.28 17.82 -11.59
CA LEU A 18 10.67 16.52 -11.83
C LEU A 18 9.37 16.38 -11.04
N LEU A 19 9.34 16.78 -9.76
CA LEU A 19 8.13 16.80 -8.94
C LEU A 19 7.02 17.63 -9.61
N LYS A 20 7.36 18.83 -10.11
CA LYS A 20 6.40 19.69 -10.81
C LYS A 20 5.89 19.07 -12.11
N LEU A 21 6.79 18.52 -12.94
CA LEU A 21 6.42 17.91 -14.21
C LEU A 21 5.54 16.69 -14.04
N LEU A 22 5.96 15.78 -13.18
CA LEU A 22 5.24 14.54 -12.92
C LEU A 22 3.92 14.82 -12.19
N GLY A 23 3.93 15.75 -11.22
CA GLY A 23 2.73 16.19 -10.51
C GLY A 23 1.67 16.74 -11.44
N MET A 24 2.04 17.66 -12.37
CA MET A 24 1.10 18.19 -13.37
C MET A 24 0.50 17.10 -14.25
N ARG A 25 1.30 16.11 -14.66
CA ARG A 25 0.81 14.98 -15.45
C ARG A 25 -0.22 14.16 -14.69
N LEU A 26 0.07 13.80 -13.45
CA LEU A 26 -0.84 13.00 -12.63
C LEU A 26 -2.13 13.75 -12.29
N VAL A 27 -2.05 15.05 -12.05
CA VAL A 27 -3.24 15.91 -11.86
C VAL A 27 -4.10 15.95 -13.13
N SER A 28 -3.49 16.01 -14.33
CA SER A 28 -4.24 15.99 -15.59
C SER A 28 -4.96 14.67 -15.86
N GLU A 29 -4.51 13.57 -15.25
CA GLU A 29 -5.18 12.25 -15.29
C GLU A 29 -6.22 12.07 -14.16
N GLY A 30 -6.44 13.10 -13.34
CA GLY A 30 -7.49 13.11 -12.32
C GLY A 30 -7.06 12.67 -10.93
N TYR A 31 -5.76 12.45 -10.67
CA TYR A 31 -5.25 12.18 -9.34
C TYR A 31 -5.11 13.46 -8.50
N SER A 32 -5.23 13.34 -7.19
CA SER A 32 -4.81 14.40 -6.25
C SER A 32 -3.34 14.15 -5.88
N VAL A 33 -2.49 15.16 -6.02
CA VAL A 33 -1.04 14.99 -5.82
C VAL A 33 -0.55 15.90 -4.71
N VAL A 34 0.27 15.34 -3.81
CA VAL A 34 1.08 16.05 -2.82
C VAL A 34 2.53 15.74 -3.12
N THR A 35 3.42 16.69 -2.90
CA THR A 35 4.85 16.53 -3.17
C THR A 35 5.67 16.65 -1.88
N ALA A 36 6.82 15.98 -1.85
CA ALA A 36 7.84 16.13 -0.82
C ALA A 36 9.23 16.07 -1.48
N GLU A 37 10.13 16.93 -1.05
CA GLU A 37 11.49 17.04 -1.62
C GLU A 37 12.49 16.15 -0.90
N SER A 38 12.05 15.39 0.13
CA SER A 38 12.92 14.48 0.88
C SER A 38 12.13 13.38 1.59
N GLY A 39 12.81 12.28 1.97
CA GLY A 39 12.22 11.20 2.76
C GLY A 39 11.62 11.67 4.09
N PRO A 40 12.34 12.45 4.92
CA PRO A 40 11.79 12.98 6.16
C PRO A 40 10.57 13.87 5.97
N GLU A 41 10.50 14.62 4.87
CA GLU A 41 9.32 15.42 4.54
C GLU A 41 8.14 14.52 4.15
N ALA A 42 8.37 13.50 3.34
CA ALA A 42 7.37 12.52 2.97
C ALA A 42 6.73 11.85 4.20
N LEU A 43 7.53 11.45 5.19
CA LEU A 43 7.03 10.90 6.45
C LEU A 43 6.17 11.90 7.24
N ARG A 44 6.53 13.18 7.23
CA ARG A 44 5.70 14.24 7.85
C ARG A 44 4.36 14.41 7.16
N VAL A 45 4.34 14.35 5.82
CA VAL A 45 3.10 14.40 5.03
C VAL A 45 2.21 13.21 5.37
N LEU A 46 2.75 11.98 5.38
CA LEU A 46 2.01 10.76 5.70
C LEU A 46 1.41 10.78 7.11
N GLY A 47 2.06 11.45 8.06
CA GLY A 47 1.52 11.63 9.42
C GLY A 47 0.38 12.63 9.54
N ARG A 48 0.13 13.47 8.53
CA ARG A 48 -0.87 14.55 8.55
C ARG A 48 -2.00 14.36 7.56
N GLU A 49 -1.73 13.68 6.46
CA GLU A 49 -2.62 13.60 5.31
C GLU A 49 -2.86 12.14 4.91
N LYS A 50 -4.09 11.84 4.52
CA LYS A 50 -4.39 10.53 3.93
C LYS A 50 -3.82 10.48 2.52
N VAL A 51 -2.90 9.55 2.29
CA VAL A 51 -2.28 9.25 1.00
C VAL A 51 -2.66 7.83 0.60
N ASP A 52 -2.92 7.59 -0.67
CA ASP A 52 -3.33 6.28 -1.18
C ASP A 52 -2.17 5.50 -1.80
N LEU A 53 -1.15 6.17 -2.30
CA LEU A 53 0.02 5.59 -2.92
C LEU A 53 1.20 6.57 -2.80
N VAL A 54 2.40 6.03 -2.59
CA VAL A 54 3.66 6.80 -2.62
C VAL A 54 4.43 6.45 -3.90
N ILE A 55 4.95 7.47 -4.58
CA ILE A 55 5.90 7.33 -5.70
C ILE A 55 7.16 8.06 -5.28
N SER A 56 8.26 7.33 -5.12
CA SER A 56 9.51 7.87 -4.60
C SER A 56 10.66 7.65 -5.55
N ASP A 57 11.54 8.64 -5.69
CA ASP A 57 12.85 8.36 -6.25
C ASP A 57 13.64 7.40 -5.36
N LEU A 58 14.48 6.59 -5.99
CA LEU A 58 15.39 5.70 -5.27
C LEU A 58 16.55 6.46 -4.64
N ARG A 59 17.11 7.42 -5.37
CA ARG A 59 18.33 8.15 -4.98
C ARG A 59 17.98 9.56 -4.54
N MET A 60 17.92 9.78 -3.24
CA MET A 60 17.70 11.09 -2.62
C MET A 60 18.74 11.32 -1.54
N ASP A 61 19.04 12.58 -1.26
CA ASP A 61 19.87 12.95 -0.13
C ASP A 61 19.21 12.61 1.21
N GLU A 62 19.96 12.45 2.28
CA GLU A 62 19.57 12.13 3.65
C GLU A 62 18.90 10.74 3.83
N MET A 63 17.90 10.40 3.04
CA MET A 63 17.15 9.15 3.11
C MET A 63 16.81 8.67 1.70
N ASP A 64 17.34 7.54 1.30
CA ASP A 64 17.01 6.93 0.01
C ASP A 64 15.61 6.32 -0.04
N GLY A 65 15.13 6.01 -1.25
CA GLY A 65 13.78 5.49 -1.46
C GLY A 65 13.52 4.15 -0.77
N LEU A 66 14.54 3.30 -0.56
CA LEU A 66 14.40 2.03 0.15
C LEU A 66 14.30 2.22 1.65
N GLN A 67 15.09 3.16 2.20
CA GLN A 67 14.99 3.54 3.61
C GLN A 67 13.62 4.16 3.88
N LEU A 68 13.16 5.08 3.00
CA LEU A 68 11.83 5.67 3.09
C LEU A 68 10.75 4.57 3.06
N PHE A 69 10.84 3.62 2.12
CA PHE A 69 9.92 2.49 2.04
C PHE A 69 9.88 1.70 3.36
N SER A 70 11.05 1.38 3.92
CA SER A 70 11.12 0.66 5.20
C SER A 70 10.42 1.41 6.35
N GLU A 71 10.62 2.73 6.43
CA GLU A 71 9.95 3.57 7.45
C GLU A 71 8.44 3.68 7.20
N ILE A 72 8.01 3.79 5.93
CA ILE A 72 6.58 3.78 5.56
C ILE A 72 5.93 2.47 6.02
N GLN A 73 6.54 1.31 5.74
CA GLN A 73 5.96 0.02 6.13
C GLN A 73 5.86 -0.17 7.65
N LYS A 74 6.70 0.50 8.44
CA LYS A 74 6.61 0.50 9.92
C LYS A 74 5.42 1.33 10.42
N GLY A 75 5.20 2.50 9.84
CA GLY A 75 4.16 3.45 10.26
C GLY A 75 2.82 3.26 9.56
N HIS A 76 2.85 2.79 8.32
CA HIS A 76 1.70 2.61 7.44
C HIS A 76 1.80 1.24 6.73
N PRO A 77 1.61 0.11 7.44
CA PRO A 77 1.68 -1.21 6.86
C PRO A 77 0.72 -1.36 5.68
N GLY A 78 1.20 -1.97 4.59
CA GLY A 78 0.39 -2.18 3.38
C GLY A 78 0.23 -0.92 2.48
N MET A 79 0.89 0.21 2.81
CA MET A 79 0.96 1.36 1.92
C MET A 79 1.73 0.98 0.65
N PRO A 80 1.11 1.03 -0.54
CA PRO A 80 1.83 0.73 -1.77
C PRO A 80 2.85 1.85 -2.06
N VAL A 81 4.06 1.43 -2.47
CA VAL A 81 5.14 2.33 -2.84
C VAL A 81 5.69 1.90 -4.20
N ILE A 82 5.71 2.82 -5.15
CA ILE A 82 6.38 2.68 -6.44
C ILE A 82 7.70 3.42 -6.35
N ILE A 83 8.80 2.73 -6.69
CA ILE A 83 10.13 3.34 -6.68
C ILE A 83 10.58 3.65 -8.10
N LEU A 84 11.04 4.88 -8.32
CA LEU A 84 11.62 5.34 -9.56
C LEU A 84 13.16 5.28 -9.46
N THR A 85 13.83 4.78 -10.49
CA THR A 85 15.29 4.69 -10.49
C THR A 85 15.89 5.13 -11.84
N ALA A 86 16.97 5.89 -11.78
CA ALA A 86 17.71 6.31 -12.99
C ALA A 86 18.53 5.17 -13.61
N HIS A 87 18.90 4.16 -12.85
CA HIS A 87 19.64 2.98 -13.31
C HIS A 87 18.92 1.73 -12.85
N GLY A 88 18.34 1.00 -13.81
CA GLY A 88 17.76 -0.32 -13.56
C GLY A 88 18.84 -1.35 -13.20
N SER A 89 19.48 -1.22 -12.03
CA SER A 89 20.29 -2.33 -11.55
C SER A 89 19.33 -3.42 -11.06
N ILE A 90 19.43 -4.58 -11.68
CA ILE A 90 18.66 -5.79 -11.29
C ILE A 90 18.79 -6.07 -9.78
N PRO A 91 19.96 -5.87 -9.13
CA PRO A 91 20.10 -6.02 -7.68
C PRO A 91 19.21 -5.08 -6.85
N ASP A 92 19.06 -3.82 -7.23
CA ASP A 92 18.25 -2.85 -6.48
C ASP A 92 16.74 -3.16 -6.60
N ALA A 93 16.31 -3.54 -7.79
CA ALA A 93 14.93 -3.99 -8.04
C ALA A 93 14.59 -5.27 -7.28
N VAL A 94 15.51 -6.23 -7.24
CA VAL A 94 15.35 -7.50 -6.49
C VAL A 94 15.32 -7.23 -4.97
N ALA A 95 16.21 -6.37 -4.45
CA ALA A 95 16.24 -6.03 -3.03
C ALA A 95 14.94 -5.38 -2.56
N ALA A 96 14.37 -4.50 -3.38
CA ALA A 96 13.12 -3.82 -3.03
C ALA A 96 11.88 -4.72 -3.20
N THR A 97 11.85 -5.57 -4.20
CA THR A 97 10.77 -6.58 -4.34
C THR A 97 10.81 -7.57 -3.17
N GLN A 98 12.00 -7.98 -2.72
CA GLN A 98 12.16 -8.81 -1.52
C GLN A 98 11.72 -8.10 -0.23
N GLN A 99 11.77 -6.77 -0.19
CA GLN A 99 11.28 -5.95 0.92
C GLN A 99 9.79 -5.60 0.80
N GLY A 100 9.11 -6.00 -0.30
CA GLY A 100 7.68 -5.81 -0.48
C GLY A 100 7.29 -4.47 -1.13
N ALA A 101 8.20 -3.77 -1.81
CA ALA A 101 7.84 -2.64 -2.67
C ALA A 101 6.92 -3.11 -3.79
N PHE A 102 5.86 -2.32 -4.06
CA PHE A 102 4.83 -2.71 -5.02
C PHE A 102 5.38 -2.81 -6.45
N SER A 103 6.18 -1.83 -6.88
CA SER A 103 6.73 -1.77 -8.23
C SER A 103 8.00 -0.93 -8.33
N PHE A 104 8.80 -1.23 -9.35
CA PHE A 104 9.99 -0.48 -9.75
C PHE A 104 9.84 -0.01 -11.18
N LEU A 105 10.11 1.28 -11.43
CA LEU A 105 10.11 1.87 -12.76
C LEU A 105 11.43 2.59 -13.03
N THR A 106 11.96 2.43 -14.23
CA THR A 106 13.19 3.13 -14.65
C THR A 106 12.88 4.52 -15.19
N LYS A 107 13.73 5.48 -14.85
CA LYS A 107 13.72 6.82 -15.48
C LYS A 107 14.49 6.75 -16.84
N PRO A 108 14.01 7.39 -17.93
CA PRO A 108 12.79 8.20 -18.00
C PRO A 108 11.53 7.37 -17.84
N VAL A 109 10.60 7.86 -17.02
CA VAL A 109 9.40 7.10 -16.66
C VAL A 109 8.46 7.02 -17.87
N ASP A 110 8.23 5.80 -18.35
CA ASP A 110 7.22 5.55 -19.38
C ASP A 110 5.82 5.82 -18.82
N LYS A 111 5.03 6.57 -19.57
CA LYS A 111 3.71 7.02 -19.16
C LYS A 111 2.76 5.85 -18.88
N ASP A 112 2.69 4.91 -19.80
CA ASP A 112 1.73 3.81 -19.74
C ASP A 112 2.13 2.82 -18.64
N ALA A 113 3.44 2.58 -18.47
CA ALA A 113 3.97 1.76 -17.41
C ALA A 113 3.69 2.36 -16.01
N LEU A 114 3.81 3.70 -15.86
CA LEU A 114 3.51 4.37 -14.61
C LEU A 114 2.03 4.28 -14.24
N TYR A 115 1.14 4.59 -15.18
CA TYR A 115 -0.30 4.55 -14.92
C TYR A 115 -0.79 3.14 -14.63
N LYS A 116 -0.28 2.15 -15.38
CA LYS A 116 -0.57 0.75 -15.09
C LYS A 116 -0.13 0.36 -13.68
N ALA A 117 1.08 0.74 -13.26
CA ALA A 117 1.57 0.46 -11.92
C ALA A 117 0.75 1.16 -10.83
N ILE A 118 0.30 2.39 -11.07
CA ILE A 118 -0.59 3.13 -10.15
C ILE A 118 -1.93 2.43 -10.02
N ASP A 119 -2.57 2.06 -11.15
CA ASP A 119 -3.87 1.40 -11.15
C ASP A 119 -3.81 0.05 -10.44
N GLU A 120 -2.82 -0.78 -10.75
CA GLU A 120 -2.58 -2.07 -10.07
C GLU A 120 -2.35 -1.89 -8.57
N ALA A 121 -1.57 -0.88 -8.17
CA ALA A 121 -1.31 -0.58 -6.76
C ALA A 121 -2.56 -0.12 -6.01
N LEU A 122 -3.38 0.70 -6.64
CA LEU A 122 -4.63 1.20 -6.08
C LEU A 122 -5.72 0.13 -6.07
N GLU A 123 -5.74 -0.79 -7.04
CA GLU A 123 -6.65 -1.94 -7.05
C GLU A 123 -6.34 -2.91 -5.92
N GLN A 124 -5.06 -3.21 -5.67
CA GLN A 124 -4.66 -4.04 -4.53
C GLN A 124 -4.97 -3.37 -3.18
N ARG A 125 -5.02 -2.04 -3.15
CA ARG A 125 -5.46 -1.24 -2.00
C ARG A 125 -6.97 -0.93 -2.03
N SER A 126 -7.74 -1.52 -2.93
CA SER A 126 -9.18 -1.21 -3.07
C SER A 126 -9.91 -1.37 -1.72
N PRO A 127 -10.75 -0.38 -1.31
CA PRO A 127 -11.38 -0.36 0.02
C PRO A 127 -12.39 -1.49 0.25
N ALA A 128 -12.54 -2.42 -0.67
CA ALA A 128 -13.27 -3.67 -0.42
C ALA A 128 -12.57 -4.56 0.62
N THR A 129 -11.28 -4.30 0.90
CA THR A 129 -10.51 -4.95 1.98
C THR A 129 -10.39 -4.07 3.23
N ASP A 130 -10.80 -2.80 3.20
CA ASP A 130 -10.59 -1.88 4.32
C ASP A 130 -11.77 -1.80 5.27
N GLU A 131 -11.51 -2.25 6.48
CA GLU A 131 -12.19 -1.95 7.75
C GLU A 131 -13.59 -2.56 7.98
N ALA A 132 -14.47 -2.72 6.98
CA ALA A 132 -15.80 -3.30 7.23
C ALA A 132 -15.71 -4.75 7.73
N TRP A 133 -14.82 -5.55 7.16
CA TRP A 133 -14.65 -6.96 7.51
C TRP A 133 -14.01 -7.18 8.89
N ARG A 134 -13.20 -6.21 9.36
CA ARG A 134 -12.52 -6.27 10.67
C ARG A 134 -13.13 -5.35 11.73
N GLN A 135 -14.28 -4.71 11.47
CA GLN A 135 -14.91 -3.76 12.41
C GLN A 135 -15.16 -4.35 13.81
N ALA A 136 -15.36 -5.67 13.91
CA ALA A 136 -15.50 -6.35 15.19
C ALA A 136 -14.18 -6.51 15.96
N ILE A 137 -13.03 -6.22 15.33
CA ILE A 137 -11.70 -6.42 15.91
C ILE A 137 -11.07 -5.08 16.23
N VAL A 138 -11.19 -4.64 17.48
CA VAL A 138 -10.52 -3.44 17.99
C VAL A 138 -9.18 -3.84 18.61
N THR A 139 -8.07 -3.49 17.96
CA THR A 139 -6.73 -3.84 18.45
C THR A 139 -5.73 -2.71 18.23
N ARG A 140 -4.76 -2.61 19.16
CA ARG A 140 -3.55 -1.79 19.04
C ARG A 140 -2.28 -2.66 19.06
N SER A 141 -2.43 -3.98 19.13
CA SER A 141 -1.31 -4.90 19.15
C SER A 141 -0.68 -5.00 17.75
N PRO A 142 0.62 -4.70 17.59
CA PRO A 142 1.29 -4.82 16.30
C PRO A 142 1.24 -6.25 15.73
N LEU A 143 1.23 -7.24 16.62
CA LEU A 143 1.16 -8.65 16.24
C LEU A 143 -0.22 -9.00 15.66
N MET A 144 -1.30 -8.49 16.26
CA MET A 144 -2.66 -8.69 15.76
C MET A 144 -2.89 -7.94 14.44
N LEU A 145 -2.33 -6.74 14.29
CA LEU A 145 -2.42 -6.00 13.03
C LEU A 145 -1.78 -6.77 11.88
N ARG A 146 -0.58 -7.32 12.06
CA ARG A 146 0.07 -8.19 11.06
C ARG A 146 -0.74 -9.45 10.75
N LEU A 147 -1.34 -10.07 11.77
CA LEU A 147 -2.21 -11.22 11.59
C LEU A 147 -3.44 -10.87 10.73
N LEU A 148 -4.04 -9.71 10.96
CA LEU A 148 -5.18 -9.24 10.18
C LEU A 148 -4.80 -8.92 8.73
N GLU A 149 -3.62 -8.37 8.48
CA GLU A 149 -3.11 -8.18 7.12
C GLU A 149 -2.97 -9.51 6.38
N GLN A 150 -2.36 -10.52 7.02
CA GLN A 150 -2.24 -11.87 6.46
C GLN A 150 -3.64 -12.49 6.23
N ALA A 151 -4.55 -12.31 7.18
CA ALA A 151 -5.93 -12.79 7.07
C ALA A 151 -6.65 -12.18 5.87
N GLY A 152 -6.49 -10.87 5.63
CA GLY A 152 -7.05 -10.17 4.47
C GLY A 152 -6.52 -10.69 3.13
N MET A 153 -5.19 -10.92 3.04
CA MET A 153 -4.57 -11.48 1.83
C MET A 153 -5.07 -12.90 1.54
N VAL A 154 -5.13 -13.75 2.57
CA VAL A 154 -5.56 -15.15 2.40
C VAL A 154 -7.06 -15.23 2.07
N ALA A 155 -7.87 -14.31 2.59
CA ALA A 155 -9.30 -14.26 2.34
C ALA A 155 -9.66 -14.12 0.85
N GLN A 156 -8.78 -13.54 0.04
CA GLN A 156 -8.98 -13.38 -1.40
C GLN A 156 -8.69 -14.66 -2.21
N SER A 157 -8.25 -15.73 -1.55
CA SER A 157 -7.89 -17.00 -2.17
C SER A 157 -8.83 -18.14 -1.74
N ASP A 158 -8.85 -19.24 -2.49
CA ASP A 158 -9.64 -20.45 -2.16
C ASP A 158 -8.87 -21.47 -1.29
N VAL A 159 -7.82 -21.04 -0.58
CA VAL A 159 -7.03 -21.94 0.28
C VAL A 159 -7.72 -22.21 1.61
N SER A 160 -7.47 -23.39 2.18
CA SER A 160 -7.92 -23.72 3.53
C SER A 160 -7.07 -23.00 4.57
N VAL A 161 -7.69 -22.37 5.54
CA VAL A 161 -7.02 -21.61 6.61
C VAL A 161 -7.15 -22.36 7.93
N LEU A 162 -6.02 -22.60 8.61
CA LEU A 162 -5.99 -23.15 9.96
C LEU A 162 -5.69 -22.04 10.97
N ILE A 163 -6.63 -21.78 11.88
CA ILE A 163 -6.48 -20.77 12.94
C ILE A 163 -6.19 -21.49 14.26
N ASN A 164 -4.97 -21.35 14.75
CA ASN A 164 -4.53 -21.93 16.03
C ASN A 164 -4.47 -20.89 17.15
N GLY A 165 -4.83 -21.30 18.36
CA GLY A 165 -4.73 -20.46 19.56
C GLY A 165 -5.44 -21.07 20.75
N GLN A 166 -5.18 -20.56 21.94
CA GLN A 166 -5.82 -21.00 23.17
C GLN A 166 -7.34 -20.73 23.14
N SER A 167 -8.12 -21.40 24.02
CA SER A 167 -9.53 -21.10 24.15
C SER A 167 -9.76 -19.65 24.58
N GLY A 168 -10.76 -18.97 24.01
CA GLY A 168 -11.07 -17.57 24.34
C GLY A 168 -10.21 -16.51 23.66
N THR A 169 -9.24 -16.87 22.80
CA THR A 169 -8.36 -15.91 22.12
C THR A 169 -8.98 -15.21 20.87
N GLY A 170 -10.28 -15.40 20.63
CA GLY A 170 -10.97 -14.73 19.51
C GLY A 170 -10.79 -15.38 18.14
N LYS A 171 -10.45 -16.69 18.07
CA LYS A 171 -10.32 -17.43 16.81
C LYS A 171 -11.56 -17.33 15.90
N GLU A 172 -12.75 -17.40 16.50
CA GLU A 172 -14.00 -17.28 15.77
C GLU A 172 -14.19 -15.89 15.15
N ILE A 173 -13.79 -14.84 15.87
CA ILE A 173 -13.84 -13.46 15.36
C ILE A 173 -12.90 -13.29 14.18
N VAL A 174 -11.70 -13.90 14.23
CA VAL A 174 -10.75 -13.90 13.11
C VAL A 174 -11.30 -14.71 11.93
N ALA A 175 -11.91 -15.87 12.17
CA ALA A 175 -12.54 -16.68 11.12
C ALA A 175 -13.69 -15.93 10.44
N GLN A 176 -14.55 -15.27 11.22
CA GLN A 176 -15.63 -14.42 10.70
C GLN A 176 -15.08 -13.25 9.89
N ALA A 177 -13.98 -12.64 10.35
CA ALA A 177 -13.33 -11.56 9.64
C ALA A 177 -12.76 -12.03 8.28
N ILE A 178 -12.11 -13.20 8.22
CA ILE A 178 -11.65 -13.80 6.97
C ILE A 178 -12.83 -14.06 6.01
N HIS A 179 -13.94 -14.60 6.52
CA HIS A 179 -15.14 -14.80 5.72
C HIS A 179 -15.68 -13.49 5.14
N ASN A 180 -15.80 -12.46 5.98
CA ASN A 180 -16.29 -11.13 5.56
C ASN A 180 -15.37 -10.45 4.55
N ALA A 181 -14.06 -10.73 4.59
CA ALA A 181 -13.06 -10.23 3.64
C ALA A 181 -13.06 -11.03 2.32
N SER A 182 -13.68 -12.20 2.26
CA SER A 182 -13.60 -13.10 1.11
C SER A 182 -14.61 -12.74 0.02
N PRO A 183 -14.41 -13.21 -1.23
CA PRO A 183 -15.42 -13.14 -2.29
C PRO A 183 -16.74 -13.83 -1.95
N ARG A 184 -16.77 -14.60 -0.86
CA ARG A 184 -17.96 -15.33 -0.35
C ARG A 184 -18.63 -14.63 0.84
N HIS A 185 -18.32 -13.37 1.11
CA HIS A 185 -18.85 -12.61 2.25
C HIS A 185 -20.39 -12.53 2.30
N ASP A 186 -21.07 -12.70 1.16
CA ASP A 186 -22.51 -12.74 1.02
C ASP A 186 -23.13 -14.13 1.30
N LYS A 187 -22.31 -15.16 1.51
CA LYS A 187 -22.75 -16.53 1.82
C LYS A 187 -22.86 -16.75 3.35
N PRO A 188 -23.67 -17.72 3.79
CA PRO A 188 -23.77 -18.00 5.22
C PRO A 188 -22.43 -18.49 5.79
N PHE A 189 -22.00 -17.90 6.90
CA PHE A 189 -20.90 -18.40 7.72
C PHE A 189 -21.41 -19.48 8.66
N VAL A 190 -20.89 -20.70 8.59
CA VAL A 190 -21.28 -21.81 9.44
C VAL A 190 -20.14 -22.16 10.39
N ALA A 191 -20.33 -21.91 11.69
CA ALA A 191 -19.43 -22.38 12.76
C ALA A 191 -19.99 -23.70 13.32
N ILE A 192 -19.10 -24.67 13.56
CA ILE A 192 -19.44 -26.01 14.09
C ILE A 192 -18.83 -26.15 15.46
#